data_9be5e6dd6385b8cab60ad317407911ef
#
_entry.id   9be5e6dd6385b8cab60ad317407911ef
#
_cell.length_a   1.000
_cell.length_b   1.000
_cell.length_c   1.000
_cell.angle_alpha   90.00
_cell.angle_beta   90.00
_cell.angle_gamma   90.00
#
_symmetry.space_group_name_H-M   'P 1'
#
loop_
_entity.id
_entity.type
_entity.pdbx_description
1 polymer ?
#
loop_
_entity_poly.entity_id
_entity_poly.type
_entity_poly.pdbx_seq_one_letter_code
_entity_poly.pdbx_strand_id
1 'polypeptide(L)'
;MDALLDLHAQSRRTVVGLMSGTSLDGIDAALVHLDGSGPNLTMETGAFVQVPYPEALRDLIRQNTDEHSSSVRGLTRLDARIAGAYAKAVDRVLAEGGVDRQALDLVGAHGQTVCHLPEPADCAGEAVRATLQLGNPSTLATRLGVPVVGHFRAADLALGGQGAPLVPYFDHAVFTAPDETRGLLNLGGIANLTVLPAGGAPDDVRAFDTGPANMVIDALATRLFDAPYDPDGQHAAAGTPDHDLLADLLEGDFFRREPPKSTGRDDFGADYVDRLLGAAQSRSLSAEDTMATATLLTAASVYQAYAQYVRPGQSIDALIVSGGGVHNDTLLRMLEDAFTPIPVHTTLHYGVAPDAKEALCFAVLAHETVNGVPTNLPPVTGASARTVLGSVSVPGS
;
A
#
# COMPACT_ATOMS: atom_id res chain seq x y z
N MET A 1 27.31 0.60 17.96
CA MET A 1 28.02 0.78 16.68
C MET A 1 28.38 -0.58 16.10
N ASP A 2 28.96 -1.48 16.89
CA ASP A 2 29.38 -2.81 16.45
C ASP A 2 28.22 -3.62 15.86
N ALA A 3 27.03 -3.64 16.51
CA ALA A 3 25.84 -4.33 16.00
C ALA A 3 25.38 -3.86 14.62
N LEU A 4 25.57 -2.58 14.29
CA LEU A 4 25.25 -2.06 12.93
C LEU A 4 26.31 -2.44 11.91
N LEU A 5 27.57 -2.47 12.30
CA LEU A 5 28.66 -2.92 11.41
C LEU A 5 28.52 -4.41 11.12
N ASP A 6 28.22 -5.22 12.15
CA ASP A 6 27.96 -6.64 12.01
C ASP A 6 26.75 -6.91 11.10
N LEU A 7 25.66 -6.16 11.32
CA LEU A 7 24.46 -6.25 10.48
C LEU A 7 24.76 -5.86 9.03
N HIS A 8 25.51 -4.77 8.80
CA HIS A 8 25.90 -4.33 7.45
C HIS A 8 26.79 -5.36 6.72
N ALA A 9 27.64 -6.08 7.48
CA ALA A 9 28.53 -7.10 6.91
C ALA A 9 27.81 -8.38 6.47
N GLN A 10 26.56 -8.59 6.91
CA GLN A 10 25.78 -9.77 6.52
C GLN A 10 25.15 -9.56 5.14
N SER A 11 25.36 -10.49 4.21
CA SER A 11 24.70 -10.50 2.91
C SER A 11 23.26 -11.00 3.00
N ARG A 12 23.00 -12.04 3.81
CA ARG A 12 21.68 -12.63 4.05
C ARG A 12 21.17 -12.25 5.44
N ARG A 13 19.92 -11.81 5.50
CA ARG A 13 19.26 -11.41 6.75
C ARG A 13 17.87 -12.01 6.87
N THR A 14 17.51 -12.40 8.08
CA THR A 14 16.14 -12.70 8.47
C THR A 14 15.48 -11.43 8.95
N VAL A 15 14.48 -10.96 8.23
CA VAL A 15 13.83 -9.66 8.44
C VAL A 15 12.34 -9.85 8.70
N VAL A 16 11.79 -9.07 9.61
CA VAL A 16 10.34 -8.93 9.76
C VAL A 16 9.92 -7.53 9.32
N GLY A 17 9.01 -7.48 8.36
CA GLY A 17 8.34 -6.24 7.98
C GLY A 17 7.01 -6.09 8.70
N LEU A 18 6.70 -4.86 9.11
CA LEU A 18 5.48 -4.50 9.84
C LEU A 18 4.77 -3.36 9.14
N MET A 19 3.48 -3.57 8.87
CA MET A 19 2.59 -2.54 8.33
C MET A 19 1.33 -2.43 9.18
N SER A 20 0.81 -1.22 9.33
CA SER A 20 -0.54 -0.95 9.77
C SER A 20 -1.11 0.22 8.98
N GLY A 21 -2.23 -0.05 8.33
CA GLY A 21 -2.90 0.88 7.42
C GLY A 21 -3.84 1.85 8.13
N THR A 22 -4.41 2.76 7.34
CA THR A 22 -5.43 3.72 7.80
C THR A 22 -6.81 3.10 8.00
N SER A 23 -7.03 1.83 7.58
CA SER A 23 -8.20 1.00 7.88
C SER A 23 -8.34 0.69 9.38
N LEU A 24 -7.22 0.71 10.13
CA LEU A 24 -7.16 0.43 11.57
C LEU A 24 -7.63 -0.98 11.95
N ASP A 25 -7.57 -1.93 11.06
CA ASP A 25 -7.94 -3.34 11.27
C ASP A 25 -6.90 -4.10 12.11
N GLY A 26 -5.60 -3.79 11.90
CA GLY A 26 -4.55 -4.45 12.66
C GLY A 26 -3.14 -4.14 12.20
N ILE A 27 -2.27 -5.07 12.50
CA ILE A 27 -0.85 -5.07 12.16
C ILE A 27 -0.59 -6.28 11.27
N ASP A 28 -0.10 -6.02 10.07
CA ASP A 28 0.42 -7.02 9.16
C ASP A 28 1.90 -7.23 9.47
N ALA A 29 2.30 -8.48 9.70
CA ALA A 29 3.68 -8.85 9.94
C ALA A 29 4.10 -9.97 8.98
N ALA A 30 5.17 -9.76 8.24
CA ALA A 30 5.71 -10.70 7.28
C ALA A 30 7.17 -11.04 7.62
N LEU A 31 7.48 -12.33 7.70
CA LEU A 31 8.83 -12.84 7.81
C LEU A 31 9.42 -13.07 6.42
N VAL A 32 10.67 -12.70 6.23
CA VAL A 32 11.34 -12.82 4.94
C VAL A 32 12.85 -13.01 5.13
N HIS A 33 13.46 -13.79 4.25
CA HIS A 33 14.91 -13.86 4.12
C HIS A 33 15.33 -13.06 2.88
N LEU A 34 16.22 -12.09 3.09
CA LEU A 34 16.73 -11.21 2.05
C LEU A 34 18.23 -11.43 1.88
N ASP A 35 18.69 -11.51 0.63
CA ASP A 35 20.12 -11.64 0.29
C ASP A 35 20.47 -10.68 -0.84
N GLY A 36 21.68 -10.14 -0.82
CA GLY A 36 22.11 -9.09 -1.75
C GLY A 36 21.48 -7.73 -1.44
N SER A 37 21.49 -6.81 -2.41
CA SER A 37 20.85 -5.48 -2.29
C SER A 37 20.74 -4.80 -3.67
N GLY A 38 19.87 -3.82 -3.78
CA GLY A 38 19.59 -3.11 -5.02
C GLY A 38 19.22 -4.07 -6.15
N PRO A 39 19.89 -4.01 -7.31
CA PRO A 39 19.59 -4.89 -8.46
C PRO A 39 19.85 -6.38 -8.21
N ASN A 40 20.61 -6.71 -7.17
CA ASN A 40 20.97 -8.09 -6.83
C ASN A 40 20.14 -8.61 -5.63
N LEU A 41 19.12 -7.89 -5.20
CA LEU A 41 18.27 -8.32 -4.12
C LEU A 41 17.53 -9.60 -4.50
N THR A 42 17.58 -10.60 -3.62
CA THR A 42 16.77 -11.80 -3.70
C THR A 42 15.95 -11.95 -2.44
N MET A 43 14.75 -12.49 -2.57
CA MET A 43 13.77 -12.58 -1.51
C MET A 43 13.18 -13.98 -1.43
N GLU A 44 13.17 -14.56 -0.22
CA GLU A 44 12.48 -15.79 0.11
C GLU A 44 11.43 -15.49 1.17
N THR A 45 10.16 -15.55 0.80
CA THR A 45 9.03 -15.24 1.70
C THR A 45 8.82 -16.35 2.72
N GLY A 46 8.62 -15.96 3.98
CA GLY A 46 8.28 -16.85 5.09
C GLY A 46 6.82 -16.69 5.53
N ALA A 47 6.59 -16.80 6.84
CA ALA A 47 5.27 -16.66 7.43
C ALA A 47 4.73 -15.24 7.31
N PHE A 48 3.41 -15.14 7.23
CA PHE A 48 2.64 -13.90 7.32
C PHE A 48 1.54 -14.04 8.36
N VAL A 49 1.35 -13.03 9.18
CA VAL A 49 0.23 -12.97 10.14
C VAL A 49 -0.39 -11.59 10.14
N GLN A 50 -1.70 -11.55 10.29
CA GLN A 50 -2.45 -10.35 10.59
C GLN A 50 -2.87 -10.37 12.06
N VAL A 51 -2.51 -9.33 12.81
CA VAL A 51 -2.80 -9.20 14.24
C VAL A 51 -3.77 -8.06 14.43
N PRO A 52 -5.07 -8.33 14.68
CA PRO A 52 -6.06 -7.27 14.82
C PRO A 52 -5.75 -6.38 16.03
N TYR A 53 -6.02 -5.08 15.88
CA TYR A 53 -6.00 -4.18 17.02
C TYR A 53 -7.13 -4.51 18.00
N PRO A 54 -6.85 -4.58 19.32
CA PRO A 54 -7.92 -4.58 20.31
C PRO A 54 -8.82 -3.34 20.11
N GLU A 55 -10.14 -3.50 20.27
CA GLU A 55 -11.13 -2.44 20.02
C GLU A 55 -10.76 -1.12 20.72
N ALA A 56 -10.44 -1.19 22.01
CA ALA A 56 -10.04 0.00 22.78
C ALA A 56 -8.78 0.70 22.22
N LEU A 57 -7.84 -0.04 21.60
CA LEU A 57 -6.66 0.56 20.96
C LEU A 57 -7.04 1.19 19.62
N ARG A 58 -7.86 0.51 18.84
CA ARG A 58 -8.39 1.03 17.57
C ARG A 58 -9.15 2.34 17.77
N ASP A 59 -10.02 2.42 18.77
CA ASP A 59 -10.79 3.62 19.09
C ASP A 59 -9.89 4.77 19.54
N LEU A 60 -8.85 4.46 20.34
CA LEU A 60 -7.90 5.46 20.77
C LEU A 60 -7.04 5.98 19.60
N ILE A 61 -6.67 5.12 18.63
CA ILE A 61 -6.00 5.56 17.40
C ILE A 61 -6.95 6.47 16.62
N ARG A 62 -8.20 6.03 16.36
CA ARG A 62 -9.21 6.82 15.63
C ARG A 62 -9.45 8.19 16.25
N GLN A 63 -9.54 8.26 17.58
CA GLN A 63 -9.67 9.53 18.30
C GLN A 63 -8.49 10.46 18.04
N ASN A 64 -7.27 9.93 17.89
CA ASN A 64 -6.06 10.74 17.72
C ASN A 64 -5.64 10.93 16.24
N THR A 65 -6.40 10.42 15.28
CA THR A 65 -6.31 10.80 13.86
C THR A 65 -7.21 11.98 13.50
N ASP A 66 -8.14 12.35 14.38
CA ASP A 66 -9.01 13.51 14.22
C ASP A 66 -8.39 14.72 14.95
N GLU A 67 -8.20 15.84 14.25
CA GLU A 67 -7.53 17.02 14.77
C GLU A 67 -8.27 17.68 15.93
N HIS A 68 -9.59 17.54 16.00
CA HIS A 68 -10.43 18.14 17.05
C HIS A 68 -10.46 17.33 18.35
N SER A 69 -10.16 16.04 18.28
CA SER A 69 -10.17 15.13 19.44
C SER A 69 -8.78 14.64 19.83
N SER A 70 -7.76 14.92 19.02
CA SER A 70 -6.36 14.54 19.26
C SER A 70 -5.73 15.33 20.41
N SER A 71 -4.77 14.71 21.09
CA SER A 71 -3.98 15.40 22.11
C SER A 71 -2.52 14.93 22.12
N VAL A 72 -1.60 15.84 22.45
CA VAL A 72 -0.17 15.52 22.60
C VAL A 72 0.05 14.37 23.59
N ARG A 73 -0.71 14.33 24.70
CA ARG A 73 -0.61 13.23 25.68
C ARG A 73 -1.16 11.91 25.11
N GLY A 74 -2.22 11.97 24.31
CA GLY A 74 -2.79 10.81 23.60
C GLY A 74 -1.78 10.23 22.63
N LEU A 75 -1.23 11.04 21.74
CA LEU A 75 -0.21 10.64 20.76
C LEU A 75 1.04 10.06 21.43
N THR A 76 1.55 10.71 22.51
CA THR A 76 2.73 10.21 23.25
C THR A 76 2.50 8.81 23.85
N ARG A 77 1.29 8.54 24.40
CA ARG A 77 0.97 7.23 24.97
C ARG A 77 0.74 6.18 23.88
N LEU A 78 0.08 6.58 22.78
CA LEU A 78 -0.14 5.72 21.64
C LEU A 78 1.16 5.28 20.98
N ASP A 79 2.13 6.16 20.81
CA ASP A 79 3.44 5.84 20.25
C ASP A 79 4.10 4.66 20.96
N ALA A 80 4.17 4.71 22.30
CA ALA A 80 4.70 3.62 23.10
C ALA A 80 3.81 2.37 23.09
N ARG A 81 2.48 2.54 23.03
CA ARG A 81 1.53 1.42 23.08
C ARG A 81 1.52 0.64 21.77
N ILE A 82 1.63 1.33 20.62
CA ILE A 82 1.71 0.72 19.30
C ILE A 82 3.03 -0.03 19.13
N ALA A 83 4.16 0.52 19.59
CA ALA A 83 5.44 -0.21 19.61
C ALA A 83 5.32 -1.55 20.37
N GLY A 84 4.57 -1.56 21.49
CA GLY A 84 4.30 -2.80 22.23
C GLY A 84 3.36 -3.78 21.51
N ALA A 85 2.47 -3.29 20.64
CA ALA A 85 1.63 -4.14 19.79
C ALA A 85 2.46 -4.73 18.63
N TYR A 86 3.32 -3.95 18.03
CA TYR A 86 4.27 -4.38 16.99
C TYR A 86 5.22 -5.48 17.50
N ALA A 87 5.77 -5.34 18.71
CA ALA A 87 6.60 -6.37 19.29
C ALA A 87 5.87 -7.74 19.40
N LYS A 88 4.58 -7.70 19.77
CA LYS A 88 3.76 -8.93 19.81
C LYS A 88 3.49 -9.50 18.43
N ALA A 89 3.33 -8.66 17.42
CA ALA A 89 3.15 -9.12 16.03
C ALA A 89 4.44 -9.80 15.52
N VAL A 90 5.62 -9.25 15.85
CA VAL A 90 6.91 -9.89 15.57
C VAL A 90 6.99 -11.27 16.23
N ASP A 91 6.70 -11.36 17.55
CA ASP A 91 6.72 -12.65 18.24
C ASP A 91 5.80 -13.68 17.60
N ARG A 92 4.61 -13.23 17.15
CA ARG A 92 3.62 -14.11 16.51
C ARG A 92 4.08 -14.60 15.14
N VAL A 93 4.61 -13.73 14.28
CA VAL A 93 5.08 -14.15 12.94
C VAL A 93 6.31 -15.05 13.01
N LEU A 94 7.20 -14.82 13.97
CA LEU A 94 8.34 -15.71 14.20
C LEU A 94 7.89 -17.11 14.67
N ALA A 95 6.92 -17.17 15.60
CA ALA A 95 6.34 -18.43 16.07
C ALA A 95 5.64 -19.19 14.93
N GLU A 96 4.88 -18.49 14.09
CA GLU A 96 4.21 -19.07 12.91
C GLU A 96 5.23 -19.61 11.90
N GLY A 97 6.35 -18.91 11.69
CA GLY A 97 7.43 -19.30 10.80
C GLY A 97 8.39 -20.34 11.41
N GLY A 98 8.22 -20.71 12.69
CA GLY A 98 9.14 -21.61 13.39
C GLY A 98 10.57 -21.06 13.54
N VAL A 99 10.73 -19.72 13.55
CA VAL A 99 12.03 -19.04 13.63
C VAL A 99 12.28 -18.56 15.06
N ASP A 100 13.45 -18.88 15.60
CA ASP A 100 13.87 -18.36 16.90
C ASP A 100 14.11 -16.85 16.83
N ARG A 101 13.73 -16.13 17.89
CA ARG A 101 13.98 -14.68 17.99
C ARG A 101 15.45 -14.33 17.83
N GLN A 102 16.38 -15.19 18.24
CA GLN A 102 17.81 -15.00 18.09
C GLN A 102 18.29 -15.03 16.63
N ALA A 103 17.49 -15.61 15.73
CA ALA A 103 17.77 -15.62 14.30
C ALA A 103 17.19 -14.40 13.56
N LEU A 104 16.47 -13.51 14.25
CA LEU A 104 15.97 -12.26 13.68
C LEU A 104 17.09 -11.23 13.66
N ASP A 105 17.40 -10.71 12.49
CA ASP A 105 18.48 -9.74 12.29
C ASP A 105 17.99 -8.28 12.27
N LEU A 106 16.77 -8.05 11.74
CA LEU A 106 16.28 -6.69 11.46
C LEU A 106 14.75 -6.65 11.47
N VAL A 107 14.20 -5.51 11.86
CA VAL A 107 12.77 -5.21 11.70
C VAL A 107 12.57 -3.92 10.91
N GLY A 108 11.70 -3.95 9.91
CA GLY A 108 11.20 -2.78 9.20
C GLY A 108 9.81 -2.42 9.70
N ALA A 109 9.64 -1.28 10.35
CA ALA A 109 8.36 -0.87 10.93
C ALA A 109 7.85 0.42 10.27
N HIS A 110 6.78 0.31 9.47
CA HIS A 110 6.12 1.48 8.89
C HIS A 110 5.63 2.46 9.97
N GLY A 111 5.02 1.92 11.02
CA GLY A 111 4.30 2.69 12.02
C GLY A 111 2.84 2.93 11.63
N GLN A 112 2.01 3.29 12.62
CA GLN A 112 0.62 3.68 12.39
C GLN A 112 0.54 5.14 11.98
N THR A 113 0.16 5.42 10.75
CA THR A 113 -0.03 6.80 10.29
C THR A 113 -1.22 7.44 11.01
N VAL A 114 -0.97 8.55 11.67
CA VAL A 114 -2.00 9.38 12.32
C VAL A 114 -2.14 10.75 11.66
N CYS A 115 -1.09 11.22 10.98
CA CYS A 115 -1.11 12.47 10.24
C CYS A 115 -0.15 12.40 9.05
N HIS A 116 -0.58 12.87 7.88
CA HIS A 116 0.28 12.95 6.69
C HIS A 116 -0.08 14.22 5.91
N LEU A 117 0.86 15.15 5.84
CA LEU A 117 0.71 16.48 5.26
C LEU A 117 1.76 16.65 4.15
N PRO A 118 1.51 16.06 2.95
CA PRO A 118 2.46 16.11 1.85
C PRO A 118 2.48 17.47 1.15
N GLU A 119 1.41 18.26 1.26
CA GLU A 119 1.36 19.60 0.69
C GLU A 119 2.08 20.59 1.62
N PRO A 120 2.92 21.50 1.05
CA PRO A 120 3.63 22.48 1.87
C PRO A 120 2.66 23.48 2.48
N ALA A 121 2.77 23.68 3.78
CA ALA A 121 2.01 24.70 4.51
C ALA A 121 2.94 25.58 5.35
N ASP A 122 2.53 26.82 5.59
CA ASP A 122 3.30 27.73 6.45
C ASP A 122 3.37 27.23 7.88
N CYS A 123 4.58 27.15 8.40
CA CYS A 123 4.86 26.86 9.79
C CYS A 123 5.92 27.85 10.31
N ALA A 124 5.48 28.90 11.00
CA ALA A 124 6.34 29.94 11.55
C ALA A 124 7.19 30.68 10.47
N GLY A 125 6.64 30.89 9.28
CA GLY A 125 7.30 31.61 8.18
C GLY A 125 8.08 30.71 7.20
N GLU A 126 8.04 29.40 7.39
CA GLU A 126 8.64 28.41 6.49
C GLU A 126 7.59 27.46 5.94
N ALA A 127 7.71 27.10 4.66
CA ALA A 127 6.85 26.09 4.04
C ALA A 127 7.34 24.69 4.40
N VAL A 128 6.53 23.93 5.13
CA VAL A 128 6.88 22.59 5.64
C VAL A 128 5.94 21.53 5.11
N ARG A 129 6.51 20.36 4.81
CA ARG A 129 5.79 19.09 4.60
C ARG A 129 6.04 18.23 5.82
N ALA A 130 5.04 17.48 6.29
CA ALA A 130 5.18 16.71 7.52
C ALA A 130 4.43 15.39 7.47
N THR A 131 4.85 14.44 8.30
CA THR A 131 4.18 13.17 8.48
C THR A 131 4.43 12.63 9.89
N LEU A 132 3.46 11.90 10.43
CA LEU A 132 3.59 11.28 11.74
C LEU A 132 3.06 9.86 11.71
N GLN A 133 3.98 8.91 11.89
CA GLN A 133 3.69 7.51 12.14
C GLN A 133 4.07 7.17 13.57
N LEU A 134 3.16 6.54 14.30
CA LEU A 134 3.35 6.09 15.69
C LEU A 134 3.82 4.63 15.74
N GLY A 135 4.50 4.26 16.81
CA GLY A 135 5.11 2.95 17.00
C GLY A 135 6.63 3.06 17.09
N ASN A 136 7.08 3.89 18.04
CA ASN A 136 8.45 4.33 18.25
C ASN A 136 9.52 3.25 17.99
N PRO A 137 10.38 3.42 16.95
CA PRO A 137 11.37 2.40 16.57
C PRO A 137 12.39 2.09 17.65
N SER A 138 12.79 3.07 18.47
CA SER A 138 13.75 2.84 19.56
C SER A 138 13.13 2.01 20.69
N THR A 139 11.85 2.24 21.00
CA THR A 139 11.10 1.43 21.96
C THR A 139 10.97 0.00 21.46
N LEU A 140 10.69 -0.17 20.15
CA LEU A 140 10.55 -1.48 19.52
C LEU A 140 11.89 -2.21 19.50
N ALA A 141 12.99 -1.56 19.10
CA ALA A 141 14.34 -2.13 19.08
C ALA A 141 14.76 -2.63 20.48
N THR A 142 14.53 -1.80 21.51
CA THR A 142 14.82 -2.19 22.90
C THR A 142 14.03 -3.40 23.37
N ARG A 143 12.73 -3.50 22.99
CA ARG A 143 11.87 -4.64 23.35
C ARG A 143 12.25 -5.95 22.63
N LEU A 144 12.69 -5.83 21.40
CA LEU A 144 13.02 -6.97 20.55
C LEU A 144 14.47 -7.43 20.69
N GLY A 145 15.37 -6.52 21.08
CA GLY A 145 16.81 -6.80 21.17
C GLY A 145 17.50 -6.80 19.78
N VAL A 146 16.83 -6.29 18.75
CA VAL A 146 17.36 -6.24 17.38
C VAL A 146 17.19 -4.81 16.79
N PRO A 147 18.00 -4.42 15.80
CA PRO A 147 17.83 -3.16 15.10
C PRO A 147 16.45 -3.04 14.46
N VAL A 148 15.90 -1.81 14.48
CA VAL A 148 14.63 -1.48 13.83
C VAL A 148 14.80 -0.27 12.93
N VAL A 149 14.32 -0.36 11.70
CA VAL A 149 14.21 0.78 10.77
C VAL A 149 12.77 1.26 10.76
N GLY A 150 12.61 2.57 10.93
CA GLY A 150 11.31 3.24 10.85
C GLY A 150 11.40 4.61 10.21
N HIS A 151 10.33 5.40 10.25
CA HIS A 151 10.29 6.76 9.68
C HIS A 151 10.63 6.85 8.18
N PHE A 152 10.17 5.92 7.38
CA PHE A 152 10.54 5.80 5.96
C PHE A 152 10.13 6.99 5.08
N ARG A 153 9.16 7.81 5.51
CA ARG A 153 8.60 8.89 4.68
C ARG A 153 9.36 10.22 4.80
N ALA A 154 10.04 10.44 5.93
CA ALA A 154 10.59 11.73 6.30
C ALA A 154 11.67 12.24 5.33
N ALA A 155 12.56 11.35 4.86
CA ALA A 155 13.65 11.74 3.97
C ALA A 155 13.17 12.17 2.57
N ASP A 156 12.12 11.52 2.05
CA ASP A 156 11.50 11.88 0.78
C ASP A 156 10.78 13.25 0.88
N LEU A 157 10.03 13.48 1.96
CA LEU A 157 9.40 14.79 2.24
C LEU A 157 10.44 15.92 2.34
N ALA A 158 11.59 15.66 2.97
CA ALA A 158 12.68 16.63 3.10
C ALA A 158 13.28 17.05 1.73
N LEU A 159 13.16 16.18 0.72
CA LEU A 159 13.54 16.45 -0.68
C LEU A 159 12.40 17.01 -1.52
N GLY A 160 11.30 17.45 -0.88
CA GLY A 160 10.14 18.03 -1.55
C GLY A 160 9.19 17.00 -2.16
N GLY A 161 9.43 15.70 -1.94
CA GLY A 161 8.52 14.63 -2.34
C GLY A 161 7.27 14.55 -1.45
N GLN A 162 6.35 13.67 -1.82
CA GLN A 162 5.11 13.44 -1.08
C GLN A 162 5.25 12.41 0.05
N GLY A 163 6.38 11.70 0.15
CA GLY A 163 6.60 10.64 1.14
C GLY A 163 5.75 9.38 0.91
N ALA A 164 5.03 9.32 -0.22
CA ALA A 164 4.18 8.23 -0.67
C ALA A 164 3.98 8.34 -2.19
N PRO A 165 3.66 7.21 -2.88
CA PRO A 165 3.72 5.82 -2.40
C PRO A 165 5.16 5.30 -2.30
N LEU A 166 5.41 4.36 -1.38
CA LEU A 166 6.73 3.71 -1.20
C LEU A 166 6.79 2.30 -1.80
N VAL A 167 5.63 1.67 -1.96
CA VAL A 167 5.48 0.31 -2.54
C VAL A 167 6.08 0.18 -3.94
N PRO A 168 6.07 1.19 -4.83
CA PRO A 168 6.65 1.06 -6.17
C PRO A 168 8.14 0.69 -6.21
N TYR A 169 8.93 1.02 -5.16
CA TYR A 169 10.30 0.51 -5.07
C TYR A 169 10.32 -1.02 -4.85
N PHE A 170 9.50 -1.52 -3.94
CA PHE A 170 9.34 -2.95 -3.74
C PHE A 170 8.88 -3.64 -5.02
N ASP A 171 7.88 -3.06 -5.69
CA ASP A 171 7.38 -3.57 -6.95
C ASP A 171 8.51 -3.67 -7.99
N HIS A 172 9.32 -2.63 -8.12
CA HIS A 172 10.47 -2.64 -9.00
C HIS A 172 11.50 -3.71 -8.60
N ALA A 173 11.88 -3.79 -7.32
CA ALA A 173 12.90 -4.71 -6.85
C ALA A 173 12.51 -6.20 -7.01
N VAL A 174 11.21 -6.51 -6.89
CA VAL A 174 10.70 -7.90 -6.86
C VAL A 174 10.10 -8.34 -8.18
N PHE A 175 9.43 -7.44 -8.91
CA PHE A 175 8.65 -7.81 -10.08
C PHE A 175 9.22 -7.31 -11.42
N THR A 176 10.32 -6.55 -11.45
CA THR A 176 10.98 -6.24 -12.73
C THR A 176 11.51 -7.51 -13.37
N ALA A 177 11.24 -7.69 -14.66
CA ALA A 177 11.75 -8.80 -15.46
C ALA A 177 12.62 -8.25 -16.60
N PRO A 178 13.63 -9.01 -17.06
CA PRO A 178 14.54 -8.53 -18.10
C PRO A 178 13.86 -8.35 -19.45
N ASP A 179 12.84 -9.20 -19.75
CA ASP A 179 12.26 -9.33 -21.09
C ASP A 179 10.75 -9.01 -21.11
N GLU A 180 10.14 -8.65 -19.97
CA GLU A 180 8.70 -8.37 -19.85
C GLU A 180 8.47 -7.01 -19.20
N THR A 181 7.60 -6.22 -19.82
CA THR A 181 7.01 -5.03 -19.20
C THR A 181 5.80 -5.42 -18.39
N ARG A 182 5.78 -5.12 -17.11
CA ARG A 182 4.72 -5.52 -16.20
C ARG A 182 3.94 -4.32 -15.67
N GLY A 183 2.61 -4.44 -15.66
CA GLY A 183 1.73 -3.54 -14.92
C GLY A 183 1.44 -4.15 -13.55
N LEU A 184 1.71 -3.43 -12.46
CA LEU A 184 1.31 -3.85 -11.12
C LEU A 184 0.13 -3.00 -10.68
N LEU A 185 -0.99 -3.65 -10.42
CA LEU A 185 -2.23 -3.04 -10.00
C LEU A 185 -2.48 -3.32 -8.51
N ASN A 186 -2.49 -2.28 -7.70
CA ASN A 186 -2.92 -2.39 -6.32
C ASN A 186 -4.40 -2.03 -6.20
N LEU A 187 -5.24 -2.97 -5.78
CA LEU A 187 -6.66 -2.80 -5.53
C LEU A 187 -6.93 -2.60 -4.04
N GLY A 188 -6.58 -1.42 -3.53
CA GLY A 188 -6.96 -0.94 -2.21
C GLY A 188 -8.33 -0.26 -2.22
N GLY A 189 -8.52 0.78 -1.41
CA GLY A 189 -9.69 1.66 -1.54
C GLY A 189 -9.73 2.38 -2.89
N ILE A 190 -8.56 2.76 -3.38
CA ILE A 190 -8.27 3.32 -4.71
C ILE A 190 -7.43 2.29 -5.48
N ALA A 191 -7.63 2.21 -6.78
CA ALA A 191 -6.82 1.44 -7.70
C ALA A 191 -5.60 2.27 -8.15
N ASN A 192 -4.40 1.72 -7.96
CA ASN A 192 -3.13 2.35 -8.37
C ASN A 192 -2.38 1.41 -9.31
N LEU A 193 -1.93 1.95 -10.45
CA LEU A 193 -1.16 1.22 -11.46
C LEU A 193 0.30 1.68 -11.45
N THR A 194 1.20 0.72 -11.21
CA THR A 194 2.66 0.88 -11.37
C THR A 194 3.10 0.18 -12.65
N VAL A 195 3.89 0.83 -13.48
CA VAL A 195 4.42 0.27 -14.73
C VAL A 195 5.92 0.05 -14.57
N LEU A 196 6.34 -1.19 -14.78
CA LEU A 196 7.74 -1.66 -14.72
C LEU A 196 8.18 -2.05 -16.12
N PRO A 197 8.98 -1.22 -16.82
CA PRO A 197 9.55 -1.57 -18.12
C PRO A 197 10.46 -2.79 -18.04
N ALA A 198 10.51 -3.58 -19.13
CA ALA A 198 11.45 -4.70 -19.26
C ALA A 198 12.89 -4.25 -19.00
N GLY A 199 13.57 -4.85 -18.02
CA GLY A 199 14.92 -4.49 -17.60
C GLY A 199 15.07 -3.03 -17.12
N GLY A 200 13.98 -2.34 -16.83
CA GLY A 200 13.96 -0.92 -16.46
C GLY A 200 14.67 -0.62 -15.14
N ALA A 201 15.28 0.56 -15.06
CA ALA A 201 15.86 1.10 -13.85
C ALA A 201 14.76 1.68 -12.92
N PRO A 202 15.06 1.93 -11.63
CA PRO A 202 14.11 2.57 -10.72
C PRO A 202 13.54 3.90 -11.22
N ASP A 203 14.30 4.66 -11.98
CA ASP A 203 13.88 5.96 -12.53
C ASP A 203 12.95 5.84 -13.74
N ASP A 204 12.80 4.63 -14.31
CA ASP A 204 11.86 4.34 -15.40
C ASP A 204 10.47 3.95 -14.88
N VAL A 205 10.33 3.74 -13.57
CA VAL A 205 9.07 3.37 -12.93
C VAL A 205 8.08 4.52 -12.98
N ARG A 206 6.85 4.23 -13.42
CA ARG A 206 5.73 5.18 -13.38
C ARG A 206 4.63 4.60 -12.54
N ALA A 207 4.04 5.41 -11.67
CA ALA A 207 2.90 5.01 -10.85
C ALA A 207 1.87 6.15 -10.76
N PHE A 208 0.59 5.81 -10.81
CA PHE A 208 -0.50 6.77 -10.67
C PHE A 208 -1.82 6.06 -10.34
N ASP A 209 -2.75 6.80 -9.73
CA ASP A 209 -4.08 6.28 -9.44
C ASP A 209 -4.95 6.23 -10.69
N THR A 210 -5.72 5.16 -10.84
CA THR A 210 -6.57 4.93 -12.02
C THR A 210 -8.04 5.22 -11.76
N GLY A 211 -8.50 5.11 -10.50
CA GLY A 211 -9.88 5.34 -10.11
C GLY A 211 -10.25 4.68 -8.79
N PRO A 212 -11.55 4.65 -8.46
CA PRO A 212 -12.02 3.99 -7.25
C PRO A 212 -11.91 2.47 -7.37
N ALA A 213 -11.71 1.81 -6.22
CA ALA A 213 -11.79 0.37 -6.08
C ALA A 213 -12.66 0.01 -4.86
N ASN A 214 -12.14 -0.68 -3.86
CA ASN A 214 -12.94 -1.14 -2.73
C ASN A 214 -13.66 -0.02 -1.98
N MET A 215 -13.13 1.22 -2.00
CA MET A 215 -13.78 2.34 -1.30
C MET A 215 -15.23 2.55 -1.73
N VAL A 216 -15.52 2.48 -3.02
CA VAL A 216 -16.88 2.64 -3.55
C VAL A 216 -17.67 1.33 -3.41
N ILE A 217 -17.06 0.19 -3.68
CA ILE A 217 -17.67 -1.14 -3.58
C ILE A 217 -18.14 -1.41 -2.14
N ASP A 218 -17.28 -1.18 -1.14
CA ASP A 218 -17.59 -1.41 0.27
C ASP A 218 -18.67 -0.44 0.79
N ALA A 219 -18.61 0.83 0.33
CA ALA A 219 -19.65 1.79 0.67
C ALA A 219 -21.03 1.39 0.10
N LEU A 220 -21.07 0.86 -1.12
CA LEU A 220 -22.29 0.31 -1.72
C LEU A 220 -22.74 -0.97 -1.02
N ALA A 221 -21.82 -1.87 -0.67
CA ALA A 221 -22.14 -3.08 0.10
C ALA A 221 -22.81 -2.73 1.43
N THR A 222 -22.26 -1.74 2.14
CA THR A 222 -22.86 -1.26 3.39
C THR A 222 -24.26 -0.68 3.20
N ARG A 223 -24.49 0.10 2.13
CA ARG A 223 -25.76 0.80 1.92
C ARG A 223 -26.86 -0.05 1.29
N LEU A 224 -26.48 -1.01 0.44
CA LEU A 224 -27.44 -1.81 -0.33
C LEU A 224 -27.70 -3.18 0.30
N PHE A 225 -26.71 -3.74 1.02
CA PHE A 225 -26.75 -5.12 1.50
C PHE A 225 -26.48 -5.28 3.01
N ASP A 226 -26.28 -4.16 3.74
CA ASP A 226 -25.92 -4.17 5.17
C ASP A 226 -24.67 -5.04 5.46
N ALA A 227 -23.73 -5.04 4.52
CA ALA A 227 -22.49 -5.81 4.57
C ALA A 227 -21.26 -4.89 4.53
N PRO A 228 -20.15 -5.22 5.23
CA PRO A 228 -18.97 -4.36 5.26
C PRO A 228 -18.23 -4.30 3.91
N TYR A 229 -18.39 -5.31 3.06
CA TYR A 229 -17.82 -5.44 1.71
C TYR A 229 -18.66 -6.43 0.90
N ASP A 230 -18.37 -6.61 -0.40
CA ASP A 230 -18.98 -7.62 -1.27
C ASP A 230 -18.16 -8.92 -1.25
N PRO A 231 -18.54 -9.93 -0.44
CA PRO A 231 -17.76 -11.17 -0.32
C PRO A 231 -17.61 -11.88 -1.65
N ASP A 232 -16.36 -12.14 -2.07
CA ASP A 232 -16.01 -12.82 -3.33
C ASP A 232 -16.64 -12.17 -4.59
N GLY A 233 -17.16 -10.93 -4.45
CA GLY A 233 -17.88 -10.23 -5.51
C GLY A 233 -19.25 -10.83 -5.85
N GLN A 234 -19.90 -11.53 -4.90
CA GLN A 234 -21.14 -12.27 -5.13
C GLN A 234 -22.35 -11.37 -5.46
N HIS A 235 -22.44 -10.16 -4.86
CA HIS A 235 -23.50 -9.23 -5.18
C HIS A 235 -23.33 -8.64 -6.58
N ALA A 236 -22.10 -8.29 -6.94
CA ALA A 236 -21.76 -7.87 -8.29
C ALA A 236 -22.01 -8.98 -9.33
N ALA A 237 -21.71 -10.24 -9.00
CA ALA A 237 -21.94 -11.40 -9.88
C ALA A 237 -23.43 -11.69 -10.13
N ALA A 238 -24.29 -11.31 -9.20
CA ALA A 238 -25.75 -11.49 -9.33
C ALA A 238 -26.41 -10.41 -10.19
N GLY A 239 -25.74 -9.28 -10.44
CA GLY A 239 -26.24 -8.19 -11.24
C GLY A 239 -25.75 -8.19 -12.67
N THR A 240 -26.33 -7.29 -13.47
CA THR A 240 -25.88 -6.98 -14.83
C THR A 240 -25.41 -5.52 -14.86
N PRO A 241 -24.17 -5.23 -15.26
CA PRO A 241 -23.68 -3.85 -15.33
C PRO A 241 -24.49 -3.01 -16.32
N ASP A 242 -24.85 -1.79 -15.93
CA ASP A 242 -25.45 -0.79 -16.81
C ASP A 242 -24.35 0.03 -17.50
N HIS A 243 -24.22 -0.18 -18.81
CA HIS A 243 -23.16 0.46 -19.60
C HIS A 243 -23.37 1.97 -19.81
N ASP A 244 -24.61 2.45 -19.78
CA ASP A 244 -24.88 3.89 -19.92
C ASP A 244 -24.48 4.62 -18.63
N LEU A 245 -24.81 4.05 -17.46
CA LEU A 245 -24.34 4.58 -16.18
C LEU A 245 -22.81 4.52 -16.08
N LEU A 246 -22.19 3.42 -16.50
CA LEU A 246 -20.74 3.29 -16.53
C LEU A 246 -20.09 4.37 -17.38
N ALA A 247 -20.62 4.64 -18.58
CA ALA A 247 -20.11 5.70 -19.45
C ALA A 247 -20.18 7.08 -18.79
N ASP A 248 -21.33 7.42 -18.17
CA ASP A 248 -21.49 8.67 -17.46
C ASP A 248 -20.50 8.81 -16.27
N LEU A 249 -20.28 7.73 -15.53
CA LEU A 249 -19.33 7.73 -14.41
C LEU A 249 -17.87 7.95 -14.86
N LEU A 250 -17.48 7.37 -16.00
CA LEU A 250 -16.14 7.51 -16.58
C LEU A 250 -15.88 8.91 -17.20
N GLU A 251 -16.92 9.72 -17.40
CA GLU A 251 -16.78 11.13 -17.81
C GLU A 251 -16.33 12.04 -16.67
N GLY A 252 -16.21 11.55 -15.44
CA GLY A 252 -15.78 12.32 -14.29
C GLY A 252 -14.41 12.99 -14.47
N ASP A 253 -14.22 14.18 -13.88
CA ASP A 253 -13.01 15.00 -14.05
C ASP A 253 -11.72 14.27 -13.70
N PHE A 254 -11.73 13.41 -12.68
CA PHE A 254 -10.56 12.64 -12.29
C PHE A 254 -10.02 11.77 -13.44
N PHE A 255 -10.90 11.10 -14.19
CA PHE A 255 -10.51 10.19 -15.27
C PHE A 255 -9.84 10.90 -16.45
N ARG A 256 -10.08 12.21 -16.60
CA ARG A 256 -9.48 13.07 -17.64
C ARG A 256 -8.14 13.69 -17.24
N ARG A 257 -7.77 13.64 -15.94
CA ARG A 257 -6.48 14.15 -15.46
C ARG A 257 -5.34 13.29 -16.00
N GLU A 258 -4.28 13.94 -16.45
CA GLU A 258 -3.05 13.28 -16.89
C GLU A 258 -2.19 12.86 -15.68
N PRO A 259 -1.46 11.73 -15.77
CA PRO A 259 -0.43 11.39 -14.78
C PRO A 259 0.73 12.41 -14.79
N PRO A 260 1.35 12.67 -13.61
CA PRO A 260 1.09 12.01 -12.33
C PRO A 260 -0.21 12.51 -11.69
N LYS A 261 -1.06 11.58 -11.26
CA LYS A 261 -2.32 11.89 -10.59
C LYS A 261 -2.56 10.95 -9.42
N SER A 262 -3.13 11.50 -8.35
CA SER A 262 -3.59 10.76 -7.18
C SER A 262 -5.01 11.17 -6.81
N THR A 263 -5.70 10.31 -6.07
CA THR A 263 -7.08 10.53 -5.64
C THR A 263 -7.36 9.84 -4.30
N GLY A 264 -8.54 10.10 -3.76
CA GLY A 264 -8.96 9.59 -2.48
C GLY A 264 -10.43 9.87 -2.17
N ARG A 265 -10.73 10.07 -0.90
CA ARG A 265 -12.09 10.34 -0.40
C ARG A 265 -12.67 11.66 -0.93
N ASP A 266 -11.82 12.61 -1.33
CA ASP A 266 -12.27 13.89 -1.88
C ASP A 266 -12.95 13.71 -3.24
N ASP A 267 -12.45 12.80 -4.09
CA ASP A 267 -13.07 12.51 -5.39
C ASP A 267 -14.11 11.38 -5.28
N PHE A 268 -13.88 10.31 -4.48
CA PHE A 268 -14.65 9.07 -4.45
C PHE A 268 -15.26 8.72 -3.08
N GLY A 269 -15.45 9.71 -2.22
CA GLY A 269 -16.05 9.55 -0.89
C GLY A 269 -17.59 9.46 -0.91
N ALA A 270 -18.21 9.80 0.23
CA ALA A 270 -19.64 9.66 0.45
C ALA A 270 -20.49 10.38 -0.60
N ASP A 271 -20.13 11.61 -0.97
CA ASP A 271 -20.86 12.40 -1.97
C ASP A 271 -20.82 11.75 -3.37
N TYR A 272 -19.72 11.07 -3.71
CA TYR A 272 -19.63 10.32 -4.96
C TYR A 272 -20.59 9.11 -4.95
N VAL A 273 -20.60 8.37 -3.85
CA VAL A 273 -21.49 7.21 -3.67
C VAL A 273 -22.95 7.65 -3.68
N ASP A 274 -23.30 8.80 -3.06
CA ASP A 274 -24.65 9.35 -3.09
C ASP A 274 -25.10 9.70 -4.51
N ARG A 275 -24.24 10.32 -5.31
CA ARG A 275 -24.52 10.62 -6.72
C ARG A 275 -24.68 9.35 -7.56
N LEU A 276 -23.84 8.35 -7.37
CA LEU A 276 -23.93 7.05 -8.04
C LEU A 276 -25.27 6.37 -7.73
N LEU A 277 -25.67 6.29 -6.45
CA LEU A 277 -26.94 5.72 -6.02
C LEU A 277 -28.14 6.47 -6.62
N GLY A 278 -28.11 7.81 -6.62
CA GLY A 278 -29.15 8.63 -7.25
C GLY A 278 -29.27 8.39 -8.76
N ALA A 279 -28.13 8.25 -9.46
CA ALA A 279 -28.10 7.92 -10.87
C ALA A 279 -28.62 6.51 -11.17
N ALA A 280 -28.26 5.52 -10.36
CA ALA A 280 -28.77 4.15 -10.45
C ALA A 280 -30.30 4.10 -10.20
N GLN A 281 -30.78 4.79 -9.18
CA GLN A 281 -32.23 4.88 -8.87
C GLN A 281 -33.00 5.52 -10.02
N SER A 282 -32.49 6.59 -10.63
CA SER A 282 -33.14 7.24 -11.79
C SER A 282 -33.29 6.33 -13.00
N ARG A 283 -32.43 5.33 -13.11
CA ARG A 283 -32.44 4.26 -14.14
C ARG A 283 -33.19 3.01 -13.71
N SER A 284 -33.76 3.00 -12.51
CA SER A 284 -34.47 1.84 -11.92
C SER A 284 -33.58 0.58 -11.84
N LEU A 285 -32.29 0.74 -11.59
CA LEU A 285 -31.37 -0.39 -11.41
C LEU A 285 -31.64 -1.09 -10.08
N SER A 286 -31.47 -2.41 -10.06
CA SER A 286 -31.45 -3.20 -8.83
C SER A 286 -30.21 -2.89 -7.97
N ALA A 287 -30.18 -3.36 -6.74
CA ALA A 287 -29.00 -3.25 -5.87
C ALA A 287 -27.82 -4.02 -6.48
N GLU A 288 -28.07 -5.21 -7.04
CA GLU A 288 -27.09 -6.06 -7.68
C GLU A 288 -26.54 -5.43 -8.98
N ASP A 289 -27.41 -4.85 -9.83
CA ASP A 289 -26.98 -4.17 -11.05
C ASP A 289 -26.12 -2.92 -10.73
N THR A 290 -26.49 -2.21 -9.67
CA THR A 290 -25.70 -1.06 -9.18
C THR A 290 -24.34 -1.51 -8.70
N MET A 291 -24.25 -2.60 -7.94
CA MET A 291 -23.00 -3.19 -7.48
C MET A 291 -22.15 -3.69 -8.65
N ALA A 292 -22.75 -4.40 -9.60
CA ALA A 292 -22.07 -4.87 -10.81
C ALA A 292 -21.49 -3.72 -11.64
N THR A 293 -22.24 -2.61 -11.78
CA THR A 293 -21.79 -1.41 -12.51
C THR A 293 -20.60 -0.75 -11.80
N ALA A 294 -20.65 -0.61 -10.47
CA ALA A 294 -19.55 -0.05 -9.70
C ALA A 294 -18.29 -0.92 -9.72
N THR A 295 -18.46 -2.25 -9.69
CA THR A 295 -17.34 -3.19 -9.82
C THR A 295 -16.71 -3.10 -11.22
N LEU A 296 -17.54 -3.02 -12.26
CA LEU A 296 -17.05 -2.81 -13.63
C LEU A 296 -16.38 -1.45 -13.81
N LEU A 297 -16.82 -0.39 -13.11
CA LEU A 297 -16.16 0.91 -13.13
C LEU A 297 -14.70 0.82 -12.69
N THR A 298 -14.38 0.02 -11.68
CA THR A 298 -12.99 -0.22 -11.26
C THR A 298 -12.19 -0.84 -12.41
N ALA A 299 -12.65 -1.94 -13.00
CA ALA A 299 -11.93 -2.60 -14.10
C ALA A 299 -11.80 -1.70 -15.33
N ALA A 300 -12.87 -0.99 -15.69
CA ALA A 300 -12.90 -0.11 -16.85
C ALA A 300 -11.98 1.12 -16.68
N SER A 301 -11.94 1.72 -15.47
CA SER A 301 -11.07 2.87 -15.19
C SER A 301 -9.59 2.49 -15.24
N VAL A 302 -9.23 1.30 -14.76
CA VAL A 302 -7.86 0.75 -14.87
C VAL A 302 -7.47 0.58 -16.33
N TYR A 303 -8.34 -0.08 -17.13
CA TYR A 303 -8.06 -0.29 -18.54
C TYR A 303 -8.00 1.01 -19.34
N GLN A 304 -8.91 1.95 -19.07
CA GLN A 304 -8.91 3.29 -19.69
C GLN A 304 -7.60 4.02 -19.41
N ALA A 305 -7.15 4.02 -18.17
CA ALA A 305 -5.90 4.65 -17.76
C ALA A 305 -4.68 3.99 -18.44
N TYR A 306 -4.65 2.65 -18.50
CA TYR A 306 -3.64 1.90 -19.24
C TYR A 306 -3.65 2.26 -20.74
N ALA A 307 -4.81 2.20 -21.38
CA ALA A 307 -4.96 2.45 -22.82
C ALA A 307 -4.59 3.89 -23.21
N GLN A 308 -4.90 4.85 -22.33
CA GLN A 308 -4.67 6.27 -22.61
C GLN A 308 -3.24 6.73 -22.27
N TYR A 309 -2.68 6.28 -21.15
CA TYR A 309 -1.44 6.87 -20.62
C TYR A 309 -0.23 5.93 -20.66
N VAL A 310 -0.43 4.63 -20.80
CA VAL A 310 0.66 3.65 -20.81
C VAL A 310 0.87 3.08 -22.21
N ARG A 311 -0.16 2.48 -22.79
CA ARG A 311 -0.10 1.77 -24.05
C ARG A 311 0.47 2.57 -25.24
N PRO A 312 0.24 3.88 -25.40
CA PRO A 312 0.82 4.64 -26.52
C PRO A 312 2.34 4.69 -26.49
N GLY A 313 2.95 4.62 -25.31
CA GLY A 313 4.42 4.59 -25.15
C GLY A 313 4.98 3.19 -25.02
N GLN A 314 4.25 2.30 -24.33
CA GLN A 314 4.73 0.95 -24.00
C GLN A 314 3.55 0.02 -23.66
N SER A 315 3.46 -1.12 -24.35
CA SER A 315 2.50 -2.17 -23.97
C SER A 315 3.02 -2.95 -22.77
N ILE A 316 2.11 -3.38 -21.86
CA ILE A 316 2.46 -4.36 -20.83
C ILE A 316 2.27 -5.78 -21.37
N ASP A 317 3.11 -6.70 -20.90
CA ASP A 317 3.06 -8.14 -21.24
C ASP A 317 2.25 -8.93 -20.23
N ALA A 318 2.12 -8.42 -18.98
CA ALA A 318 1.29 -8.99 -17.92
C ALA A 318 0.77 -7.89 -16.99
N LEU A 319 -0.44 -8.09 -16.45
CA LEU A 319 -0.98 -7.32 -15.35
C LEU A 319 -0.91 -8.16 -14.06
N ILE A 320 -0.25 -7.64 -13.03
CA ILE A 320 -0.08 -8.30 -11.74
C ILE A 320 -0.90 -7.56 -10.69
N VAL A 321 -1.86 -8.24 -10.07
CA VAL A 321 -2.85 -7.65 -9.17
C VAL A 321 -2.53 -7.97 -7.71
N SER A 322 -2.67 -6.98 -6.83
CA SER A 322 -2.49 -7.07 -5.39
C SER A 322 -3.53 -6.24 -4.64
N GLY A 323 -3.47 -6.25 -3.30
CA GLY A 323 -4.41 -5.55 -2.43
C GLY A 323 -5.70 -6.33 -2.19
N GLY A 324 -6.56 -5.84 -1.29
CA GLY A 324 -7.77 -6.55 -0.87
C GLY A 324 -8.77 -6.89 -1.99
N GLY A 325 -8.75 -6.13 -3.10
CA GLY A 325 -9.61 -6.39 -4.25
C GLY A 325 -9.33 -7.71 -4.99
N VAL A 326 -8.20 -8.39 -4.72
CA VAL A 326 -7.92 -9.73 -5.28
C VAL A 326 -8.86 -10.81 -4.75
N HIS A 327 -9.54 -10.56 -3.64
CA HIS A 327 -10.54 -11.47 -3.07
C HIS A 327 -11.93 -11.28 -3.70
N ASN A 328 -12.08 -10.33 -4.62
CA ASN A 328 -13.32 -10.15 -5.39
C ASN A 328 -13.18 -10.83 -6.76
N ASP A 329 -13.65 -12.08 -6.84
CA ASP A 329 -13.56 -12.90 -8.05
C ASP A 329 -14.25 -12.27 -9.27
N THR A 330 -15.32 -11.49 -9.03
CA THR A 330 -16.04 -10.80 -10.11
C THR A 330 -15.21 -9.65 -10.66
N LEU A 331 -14.54 -8.87 -9.80
CA LEU A 331 -13.62 -7.81 -10.23
C LEU A 331 -12.42 -8.39 -11.00
N LEU A 332 -11.84 -9.50 -10.52
CA LEU A 332 -10.73 -10.15 -11.24
C LEU A 332 -11.15 -10.62 -12.64
N ARG A 333 -12.30 -11.25 -12.78
CA ARG A 333 -12.83 -11.65 -14.11
C ARG A 333 -13.06 -10.45 -15.02
N MET A 334 -13.62 -9.35 -14.51
CA MET A 334 -13.82 -8.13 -15.29
C MET A 334 -12.48 -7.51 -15.74
N LEU A 335 -11.42 -7.61 -14.93
CA LEU A 335 -10.07 -7.20 -15.32
C LEU A 335 -9.47 -8.12 -16.38
N GLU A 336 -9.62 -9.45 -16.24
CA GLU A 336 -9.19 -10.44 -17.25
C GLU A 336 -9.86 -10.18 -18.62
N ASP A 337 -11.16 -9.92 -18.61
CA ASP A 337 -11.92 -9.61 -19.83
C ASP A 337 -11.43 -8.28 -20.44
N ALA A 338 -11.24 -7.25 -19.65
CA ALA A 338 -10.79 -5.92 -20.12
C ALA A 338 -9.37 -5.94 -20.70
N PHE A 339 -8.48 -6.74 -20.12
CA PHE A 339 -7.08 -6.80 -20.54
C PHE A 339 -6.77 -7.86 -21.58
N THR A 340 -7.73 -8.72 -21.97
CA THR A 340 -7.49 -9.74 -23.00
C THR A 340 -6.89 -9.12 -24.28
N PRO A 341 -5.76 -9.64 -24.84
CA PRO A 341 -5.08 -10.91 -24.53
C PRO A 341 -3.95 -10.83 -23.49
N ILE A 342 -3.78 -9.70 -22.79
CA ILE A 342 -2.75 -9.54 -21.75
C ILE A 342 -3.15 -10.39 -20.54
N PRO A 343 -2.30 -11.33 -20.06
CA PRO A 343 -2.63 -12.15 -18.91
C PRO A 343 -2.71 -11.32 -17.63
N VAL A 344 -3.67 -11.66 -16.78
CA VAL A 344 -3.85 -11.09 -15.44
C VAL A 344 -3.48 -12.15 -14.40
N HIS A 345 -2.56 -11.83 -13.51
CA HIS A 345 -2.10 -12.70 -12.44
C HIS A 345 -2.20 -11.98 -11.10
N THR A 346 -2.34 -12.70 -10.02
CA THR A 346 -2.12 -12.12 -8.69
C THR A 346 -0.63 -12.18 -8.32
N THR A 347 -0.20 -11.38 -7.35
CA THR A 347 1.19 -11.44 -6.84
C THR A 347 1.56 -12.81 -6.29
N LEU A 348 0.57 -13.64 -5.90
CA LEU A 348 0.80 -15.02 -5.47
C LEU A 348 1.45 -15.89 -6.55
N HIS A 349 1.14 -15.65 -7.82
CA HIS A 349 1.78 -16.34 -8.96
C HIS A 349 3.32 -16.15 -8.96
N TYR A 350 3.79 -15.04 -8.39
CA TYR A 350 5.20 -14.69 -8.26
C TYR A 350 5.76 -14.97 -6.85
N GLY A 351 5.04 -15.73 -6.02
CA GLY A 351 5.48 -16.11 -4.68
C GLY A 351 5.26 -15.05 -3.59
N VAL A 352 4.51 -13.98 -3.89
CA VAL A 352 4.18 -12.93 -2.93
C VAL A 352 2.68 -12.98 -2.63
N ALA A 353 2.32 -13.35 -1.40
CA ALA A 353 0.92 -13.30 -0.97
C ALA A 353 0.41 -11.84 -1.04
N PRO A 354 -0.76 -11.59 -1.66
CA PRO A 354 -1.27 -10.23 -1.84
C PRO A 354 -1.38 -9.43 -0.55
N ASP A 355 -1.83 -10.05 0.53
CA ASP A 355 -2.01 -9.42 1.83
C ASP A 355 -0.68 -9.17 2.56
N ALA A 356 0.37 -9.92 2.25
CA ALA A 356 1.71 -9.74 2.83
C ALA A 356 2.54 -8.65 2.14
N LYS A 357 2.13 -8.19 0.95
CA LYS A 357 2.93 -7.34 0.08
C LYS A 357 3.44 -6.07 0.77
N GLU A 358 2.57 -5.35 1.47
CA GLU A 358 2.97 -4.11 2.15
C GLU A 358 3.93 -4.36 3.31
N ALA A 359 3.71 -5.40 4.12
CA ALA A 359 4.63 -5.77 5.19
C ALA A 359 5.99 -6.19 4.62
N LEU A 360 6.02 -6.99 3.54
CA LEU A 360 7.24 -7.36 2.82
C LEU A 360 7.96 -6.13 2.27
N CYS A 361 7.23 -5.14 1.76
CA CYS A 361 7.80 -3.87 1.31
C CYS A 361 8.63 -3.21 2.42
N PHE A 362 8.10 -3.10 3.64
CA PHE A 362 8.84 -2.48 4.74
C PHE A 362 10.01 -3.33 5.25
N ALA A 363 9.98 -4.64 5.09
CA ALA A 363 11.15 -5.49 5.30
C ALA A 363 12.26 -5.18 4.29
N VAL A 364 11.92 -5.10 3.01
CA VAL A 364 12.87 -4.76 1.92
C VAL A 364 13.42 -3.35 2.12
N LEU A 365 12.57 -2.35 2.35
CA LEU A 365 13.04 -0.98 2.61
C LEU A 365 14.00 -0.89 3.79
N ALA A 366 13.73 -1.63 4.88
CA ALA A 366 14.64 -1.68 6.03
C ALA A 366 15.98 -2.31 5.70
N HIS A 367 15.97 -3.41 4.96
CA HIS A 367 17.17 -4.09 4.49
C HIS A 367 18.02 -3.18 3.60
N GLU A 368 17.40 -2.48 2.67
CA GLU A 368 18.08 -1.54 1.78
C GLU A 368 18.60 -0.30 2.53
N THR A 369 17.89 0.15 3.56
CA THR A 369 18.36 1.24 4.44
C THR A 369 19.70 0.88 5.08
N VAL A 370 19.83 -0.34 5.61
CA VAL A 370 21.09 -0.82 6.21
C VAL A 370 22.20 -0.94 5.18
N ASN A 371 21.87 -1.26 3.93
CA ASN A 371 22.83 -1.35 2.81
C ASN A 371 23.14 0.02 2.17
N GLY A 372 22.50 1.10 2.62
CA GLY A 372 22.71 2.45 2.06
C GLY A 372 22.14 2.64 0.67
N VAL A 373 21.20 1.81 0.25
CA VAL A 373 20.56 1.89 -1.08
C VAL A 373 19.43 2.91 -1.06
N PRO A 374 19.39 3.89 -1.99
CA PRO A 374 18.27 4.80 -2.15
C PRO A 374 17.01 4.08 -2.61
N THR A 375 15.91 4.25 -1.89
CA THR A 375 14.67 3.50 -2.13
C THR A 375 13.45 4.36 -2.43
N ASN A 376 13.55 5.70 -2.40
CA ASN A 376 12.49 6.53 -2.97
C ASN A 376 12.59 6.56 -4.49
N LEU A 377 11.48 6.84 -5.14
CA LEU A 377 11.38 6.97 -6.61
C LEU A 377 10.92 8.39 -6.96
N PRO A 378 11.84 9.32 -7.28
CA PRO A 378 11.49 10.70 -7.63
C PRO A 378 10.41 10.83 -8.72
N PRO A 379 10.37 10.02 -9.78
CA PRO A 379 9.30 10.08 -10.77
C PRO A 379 7.91 9.77 -10.21
N VAL A 380 7.85 9.10 -9.06
CA VAL A 380 6.59 8.69 -8.39
C VAL A 380 6.23 9.62 -7.25
N THR A 381 7.21 10.01 -6.40
CA THR A 381 6.95 10.81 -5.20
C THR A 381 7.10 12.32 -5.43
N GLY A 382 7.73 12.72 -6.53
CA GLY A 382 8.04 14.13 -6.81
C GLY A 382 9.24 14.68 -6.04
N ALA A 383 10.02 13.84 -5.34
CA ALA A 383 11.24 14.26 -4.66
C ALA A 383 12.29 14.77 -5.66
N SER A 384 13.14 15.72 -5.25
CA SER A 384 14.17 16.31 -6.09
C SER A 384 15.37 15.38 -6.37
N ALA A 385 15.53 14.32 -5.58
CA ALA A 385 16.61 13.34 -5.71
C ALA A 385 16.26 12.00 -5.06
N ARG A 386 17.02 10.98 -5.42
CA ARG A 386 17.00 9.69 -4.73
C ARG A 386 17.70 9.79 -3.38
N THR A 387 17.16 9.11 -2.37
CA THR A 387 17.70 9.08 -1.01
C THR A 387 17.43 7.75 -0.32
N VAL A 388 18.27 7.42 0.66
CA VAL A 388 18.02 6.31 1.57
C VAL A 388 16.85 6.67 2.48
N LEU A 389 15.85 5.82 2.54
CA LEU A 389 14.67 6.02 3.39
C LEU A 389 14.85 5.36 4.75
N GLY A 390 14.19 5.93 5.74
CA GLY A 390 14.18 5.38 7.10
C GLY A 390 15.34 5.83 7.98
N SER A 391 15.20 5.52 9.26
CA SER A 391 16.21 5.75 10.31
C SER A 391 16.37 4.48 11.13
N VAL A 392 17.63 4.14 11.46
CA VAL A 392 17.96 2.92 12.20
C VAL A 392 17.99 3.23 13.71
N SER A 393 17.20 2.47 14.47
CA SER A 393 17.26 2.44 15.94
C SER A 393 17.92 1.12 16.38
N VAL A 394 18.93 1.20 17.20
CA VAL A 394 19.64 0.02 17.73
C VAL A 394 19.17 -0.28 19.16
N PRO A 395 19.12 -1.56 19.56
CA PRO A 395 18.85 -1.92 20.95
C PRO A 395 19.97 -1.44 21.85
N GLY A 396 19.66 -1.17 23.13
CA GLY A 396 20.67 -0.95 24.14
C GLY A 396 21.55 -2.20 24.34
N SER A 397 22.81 -1.99 24.68
CA SER A 397 23.77 -3.06 25.05
C SER A 397 23.42 -3.65 26.40
#